data_1671d4625137b118d3d7d0c6f52d46d4
#
_entry.id   1671d4625137b118d3d7d0c6f52d46d4
#
_cell.length_a   1.000
_cell.length_b   1.000
_cell.length_c   1.000
_cell.angle_alpha   90.00
_cell.angle_beta   90.00
_cell.angle_gamma   90.00
#
_symmetry.space_group_name_H-M   'P 1'
#
loop_
_entity.id
_entity.type
_entity.pdbx_description
1 polymer ?
#
loop_
_entity_poly.entity_id
_entity_poly.type
_entity_poly.pdbx_seq_one_letter_code
_entity_poly.pdbx_strand_id
1 'polypeptide(L)'
;MTKAAHENRCPLSAVDRRLADVHRQWHEAERGYFDPETFRISIQAAIQTLRTVTFIVQSNKRLFPNFDPWYESWQDRLRADHLMRWMVDARNKIEKQGDLEAHSFVRAEIMASYYEEGPRMEVPAELFQSPSELLSNIPTEALRNHIFKDGTLRIQRRWVENSLPEYELLDAVGIAYGKVAQLVADAHRQLDLEPPVTMVGDIDRTEGVEARGGRLPCMIGHDDARSHYVWLATGQAMEVERKSVEFDRKGAGQAAGKYGLNPKEIFPSTDAAPEATLNGLFDAARKMFSVDGYHDTIAFLLKGARPVNLMQLAPQEHGEKYILMRMLANEVIKHGADGVILLSEVWSAPYDSSDPYRRAADAPERVEFLSAILVTQTGVPVSLNALITRDGDSVTLGDTERFLDEAQIAFAPIYAAWGREIPRAWIEATKNEAGDAASGDDAMTTA
;
A
#
# COMPACT_ATOMS: atom_id res chain seq x y z
N MET A 1 14.02 -4.41 28.46
CA MET A 1 12.95 -5.02 29.28
C MET A 1 12.01 -5.75 28.31
N THR A 2 11.70 -7.03 28.53
CA THR A 2 10.84 -7.82 27.65
C THR A 2 9.39 -7.36 27.76
N LYS A 3 8.61 -7.45 26.65
CA LYS A 3 7.19 -7.07 26.52
C LYS A 3 6.32 -7.60 27.68
N ALA A 4 6.54 -8.84 28.10
CA ALA A 4 5.84 -9.47 29.23
C ALA A 4 6.13 -8.83 30.60
N ALA A 5 7.31 -8.24 30.81
CA ALA A 5 7.66 -7.58 32.08
C ALA A 5 7.06 -6.18 32.22
N HIS A 6 6.72 -5.54 31.09
CA HIS A 6 6.04 -4.24 31.07
C HIS A 6 4.53 -4.41 31.33
N GLU A 7 3.89 -5.43 30.73
CA GLU A 7 2.45 -5.69 30.88
C GLU A 7 2.04 -5.95 32.34
N ASN A 8 2.90 -6.54 33.17
CA ASN A 8 2.58 -6.81 34.58
C ASN A 8 2.77 -5.62 35.53
N ARG A 9 3.27 -4.47 35.08
CA ARG A 9 3.54 -3.30 35.93
C ARG A 9 2.74 -2.06 35.59
N CYS A 10 2.10 -2.00 34.42
CA CYS A 10 1.32 -0.84 34.01
C CYS A 10 -0.08 -0.90 34.65
N PRO A 11 -0.49 0.11 35.45
CA PRO A 11 -1.80 0.16 36.06
C PRO A 11 -2.93 0.29 35.02
N LEU A 12 -2.63 0.72 33.78
CA LEU A 12 -3.57 0.82 32.67
C LEU A 12 -3.57 -0.41 31.74
N SER A 13 -2.88 -1.51 32.11
CA SER A 13 -2.77 -2.70 31.26
C SER A 13 -4.11 -3.30 30.81
N ALA A 14 -5.18 -3.13 31.59
CA ALA A 14 -6.52 -3.56 31.21
C ALA A 14 -7.11 -2.68 30.09
N VAL A 15 -6.81 -1.38 30.10
CA VAL A 15 -7.18 -0.43 29.04
C VAL A 15 -6.45 -0.78 27.75
N ASP A 16 -5.14 -1.02 27.86
CA ASP A 16 -4.27 -1.34 26.70
C ASP A 16 -4.72 -2.64 26.03
N ARG A 17 -5.01 -3.69 26.83
CA ARG A 17 -5.54 -4.95 26.29
C ARG A 17 -6.87 -4.76 25.57
N ARG A 18 -7.76 -3.94 26.12
CA ARG A 18 -9.07 -3.69 25.49
C ARG A 18 -8.92 -2.91 24.18
N LEU A 19 -7.98 -1.96 24.12
CA LEU A 19 -7.67 -1.27 22.87
C LEU A 19 -7.05 -2.22 21.84
N ALA A 20 -6.20 -3.15 22.27
CA ALA A 20 -5.66 -4.20 21.42
C ALA A 20 -6.73 -5.19 20.91
N ASP A 21 -7.79 -5.44 21.71
CA ASP A 21 -8.93 -6.25 21.27
C ASP A 21 -9.67 -5.57 20.11
N VAL A 22 -9.90 -4.25 20.19
CA VAL A 22 -10.51 -3.48 19.09
C VAL A 22 -9.67 -3.60 17.81
N HIS A 23 -8.35 -3.49 17.93
CA HIS A 23 -7.45 -3.63 16.80
C HIS A 23 -7.55 -5.01 16.13
N ARG A 24 -7.61 -6.09 16.93
CA ARG A 24 -7.82 -7.45 16.39
C ARG A 24 -9.17 -7.60 15.70
N GLN A 25 -10.26 -7.11 16.29
CA GLN A 25 -11.61 -7.16 15.72
C GLN A 25 -11.69 -6.34 14.42
N TRP A 26 -10.99 -5.22 14.33
CA TRP A 26 -10.87 -4.43 13.13
C TRP A 26 -10.20 -5.22 12.00
N HIS A 27 -9.10 -5.94 12.29
CA HIS A 27 -8.44 -6.82 11.31
C HIS A 27 -9.27 -8.06 10.95
N GLU A 28 -10.11 -8.57 11.87
CA GLU A 28 -11.08 -9.62 11.51
C GLU A 28 -12.12 -9.08 10.51
N ALA A 29 -12.61 -7.85 10.72
CA ALA A 29 -13.51 -7.20 9.77
C ALA A 29 -12.82 -6.97 8.40
N GLU A 30 -11.55 -6.53 8.40
CA GLU A 30 -10.75 -6.36 7.19
C GLU A 30 -10.62 -7.69 6.41
N ARG A 31 -10.26 -8.78 7.08
CA ARG A 31 -10.16 -10.11 6.46
C ARG A 31 -11.49 -10.63 5.94
N GLY A 32 -12.57 -10.37 6.67
CA GLY A 32 -13.92 -10.73 6.29
C GLY A 32 -14.62 -9.73 5.36
N TYR A 33 -13.91 -8.80 4.75
CA TYR A 33 -14.51 -7.66 4.05
C TYR A 33 -15.47 -8.04 2.93
N PHE A 34 -15.23 -9.15 2.24
CA PHE A 34 -16.07 -9.70 1.19
C PHE A 34 -17.07 -10.76 1.69
N ASP A 35 -16.98 -11.18 2.94
CA ASP A 35 -17.97 -12.02 3.63
C ASP A 35 -18.88 -11.13 4.48
N PRO A 36 -20.15 -10.90 4.09
CA PRO A 36 -21.05 -9.98 4.77
C PRO A 36 -21.25 -10.31 6.24
N GLU A 37 -21.32 -11.57 6.59
CA GLU A 37 -21.60 -12.01 7.97
C GLU A 37 -20.37 -11.84 8.86
N THR A 38 -19.21 -12.26 8.40
CA THR A 38 -17.94 -12.08 9.12
C THR A 38 -17.63 -10.59 9.30
N PHE A 39 -17.81 -9.78 8.26
CA PHE A 39 -17.62 -8.33 8.35
C PHE A 39 -18.56 -7.71 9.38
N ARG A 40 -19.87 -7.99 9.28
CA ARG A 40 -20.90 -7.47 10.17
C ARG A 40 -20.58 -7.76 11.62
N ILE A 41 -20.33 -9.03 11.96
CA ILE A 41 -20.02 -9.46 13.32
C ILE A 41 -18.79 -8.75 13.88
N SER A 42 -17.71 -8.72 13.08
CA SER A 42 -16.41 -8.20 13.53
C SER A 42 -16.43 -6.68 13.69
N ILE A 43 -17.05 -5.94 12.75
CA ILE A 43 -17.12 -4.47 12.84
C ILE A 43 -18.01 -4.02 14.01
N GLN A 44 -19.11 -4.70 14.25
CA GLN A 44 -19.99 -4.40 15.40
C GLN A 44 -19.31 -4.72 16.73
N ALA A 45 -18.57 -5.83 16.81
CA ALA A 45 -17.77 -6.14 17.98
C ALA A 45 -16.71 -5.07 18.26
N ALA A 46 -16.04 -4.55 17.22
CA ALA A 46 -15.07 -3.47 17.35
C ALA A 46 -15.71 -2.17 17.88
N ILE A 47 -16.90 -1.79 17.39
CA ILE A 47 -17.67 -0.63 17.85
C ILE A 47 -18.02 -0.75 19.34
N GLN A 48 -18.56 -1.90 19.77
CA GLN A 48 -18.93 -2.15 21.15
C GLN A 48 -17.70 -2.15 22.08
N THR A 49 -16.62 -2.82 21.65
CA THR A 49 -15.40 -2.94 22.44
C THR A 49 -14.71 -1.59 22.61
N LEU A 50 -14.69 -0.73 21.58
CA LEU A 50 -14.09 0.60 21.64
C LEU A 50 -14.70 1.47 22.76
N ARG A 51 -16.02 1.40 22.94
CA ARG A 51 -16.68 2.09 24.05
C ARG A 51 -16.25 1.58 25.42
N THR A 52 -15.97 0.29 25.53
CA THR A 52 -15.51 -0.31 26.78
C THR A 52 -14.16 0.22 27.23
N VAL A 53 -13.27 0.60 26.31
CA VAL A 53 -11.96 1.22 26.61
C VAL A 53 -12.15 2.46 27.48
N THR A 54 -13.03 3.40 27.08
CA THR A 54 -13.28 4.63 27.84
C THR A 54 -13.94 4.36 29.20
N PHE A 55 -14.78 3.35 29.32
CA PHE A 55 -15.36 2.94 30.60
C PHE A 55 -14.30 2.40 31.57
N ILE A 56 -13.34 1.61 31.09
CA ILE A 56 -12.25 1.13 31.94
C ILE A 56 -11.39 2.28 32.43
N VAL A 57 -11.10 3.29 31.59
CA VAL A 57 -10.41 4.51 32.02
C VAL A 57 -11.17 5.18 33.15
N GLN A 58 -12.49 5.40 33.02
CA GLN A 58 -13.35 5.98 34.07
C GLN A 58 -13.36 5.15 35.36
N SER A 59 -13.41 3.83 35.24
CA SER A 59 -13.40 2.92 36.41
C SER A 59 -12.09 3.00 37.19
N ASN A 60 -11.01 3.40 36.54
CA ASN A 60 -9.68 3.57 37.11
C ASN A 60 -9.39 5.01 37.56
N LYS A 61 -10.40 5.89 37.67
CA LYS A 61 -10.22 7.32 37.97
C LYS A 61 -9.38 7.62 39.23
N ARG A 62 -9.37 6.71 40.20
CA ARG A 62 -8.58 6.88 41.45
C ARG A 62 -7.08 6.84 41.24
N LEU A 63 -6.61 6.38 40.10
CA LEU A 63 -5.21 6.36 39.76
C LEU A 63 -4.70 7.75 39.34
N PHE A 64 -5.57 8.64 38.89
CA PHE A 64 -5.21 9.91 38.31
C PHE A 64 -5.29 11.06 39.33
N PRO A 65 -4.27 11.93 39.40
CA PRO A 65 -4.25 13.05 40.35
C PRO A 65 -5.39 14.06 40.14
N ASN A 66 -5.75 14.34 38.88
CA ASN A 66 -6.76 15.33 38.49
C ASN A 66 -7.69 14.77 37.41
N PHE A 67 -8.34 13.63 37.68
CA PHE A 67 -9.13 12.92 36.70
C PHE A 67 -10.26 13.75 36.09
N ASP A 68 -11.10 14.35 36.94
CA ASP A 68 -12.37 14.92 36.47
C ASP A 68 -12.15 16.06 35.43
N PRO A 69 -11.33 17.13 35.66
CA PRO A 69 -11.13 18.18 34.66
C PRO A 69 -10.39 17.67 33.42
N TRP A 70 -9.44 16.74 33.58
CA TRP A 70 -8.73 16.12 32.46
C TRP A 70 -9.68 15.30 31.58
N TYR A 71 -10.48 14.44 32.18
CA TYR A 71 -11.38 13.57 31.45
C TYR A 71 -12.56 14.33 30.82
N GLU A 72 -13.07 15.38 31.48
CA GLU A 72 -14.09 16.28 30.93
C GLU A 72 -13.61 16.94 29.63
N SER A 73 -12.38 17.44 29.62
CA SER A 73 -11.75 17.98 28.41
C SER A 73 -11.74 16.97 27.23
N TRP A 74 -11.46 15.69 27.49
CA TRP A 74 -11.56 14.65 26.49
C TRP A 74 -13.00 14.35 26.07
N GLN A 75 -13.91 14.30 27.03
CA GLN A 75 -15.34 14.12 26.72
C GLN A 75 -15.88 15.22 25.81
N ASP A 76 -15.50 16.47 26.05
CA ASP A 76 -15.95 17.59 25.23
C ASP A 76 -15.40 17.49 23.81
N ARG A 77 -14.13 17.14 23.63
CA ARG A 77 -13.55 16.90 22.31
C ARG A 77 -14.26 15.77 21.56
N LEU A 78 -14.52 14.64 22.25
CA LEU A 78 -15.20 13.51 21.64
C LEU A 78 -16.67 13.80 21.33
N ARG A 79 -17.37 14.59 22.16
CA ARG A 79 -18.75 15.03 21.91
C ARG A 79 -18.85 16.04 20.76
N ALA A 80 -17.86 16.90 20.58
CA ALA A 80 -17.81 17.83 19.47
C ALA A 80 -17.63 17.12 18.11
N ASP A 81 -17.04 15.94 18.11
CA ASP A 81 -16.74 15.17 16.91
C ASP A 81 -17.96 14.38 16.43
N HIS A 82 -18.34 14.57 15.14
CA HIS A 82 -19.51 13.92 14.53
C HIS A 82 -19.38 12.39 14.51
N LEU A 83 -18.21 11.87 14.11
CA LEU A 83 -17.95 10.44 14.06
C LEU A 83 -18.04 9.79 15.45
N MET A 84 -17.51 10.46 16.47
CA MET A 84 -17.55 9.92 17.84
C MET A 84 -18.96 9.93 18.44
N ARG A 85 -19.80 10.90 18.08
CA ARG A 85 -21.24 10.85 18.42
C ARG A 85 -21.91 9.68 17.74
N TRP A 86 -21.69 9.53 16.43
CA TRP A 86 -22.22 8.39 15.70
C TRP A 86 -21.78 7.05 16.33
N MET A 87 -20.51 6.91 16.75
CA MET A 87 -20.04 5.69 17.44
C MET A 87 -20.86 5.34 18.70
N VAL A 88 -21.31 6.34 19.45
CA VAL A 88 -22.18 6.14 20.62
C VAL A 88 -23.57 5.66 20.17
N ASP A 89 -24.13 6.27 19.14
CA ASP A 89 -25.45 5.93 18.61
C ASP A 89 -25.45 4.54 17.96
N ALA A 90 -24.41 4.22 17.18
CA ALA A 90 -24.21 2.92 16.57
C ALA A 90 -24.13 1.81 17.61
N ARG A 91 -23.30 1.99 18.65
CA ARG A 91 -23.24 1.04 19.78
C ARG A 91 -24.61 0.84 20.45
N ASN A 92 -25.35 1.93 20.71
CA ASN A 92 -26.68 1.85 21.32
C ASN A 92 -27.69 1.12 20.42
N LYS A 93 -27.59 1.33 19.10
CA LYS A 93 -28.42 0.66 18.08
C LYS A 93 -28.14 -0.86 18.08
N ILE A 94 -26.86 -1.25 18.03
CA ILE A 94 -26.46 -2.66 18.11
C ILE A 94 -27.00 -3.33 19.39
N GLU A 95 -26.88 -2.70 20.55
CA GLU A 95 -27.36 -3.28 21.81
C GLU A 95 -28.86 -3.38 21.92
N LYS A 96 -29.62 -2.44 21.35
CA LYS A 96 -31.07 -2.37 21.50
C LYS A 96 -31.83 -3.01 20.35
N GLN A 97 -31.29 -3.01 19.16
CA GLN A 97 -31.96 -3.43 17.92
C GLN A 97 -31.30 -4.65 17.26
N GLY A 98 -30.10 -5.00 17.70
CA GLY A 98 -29.34 -6.17 17.22
C GLY A 98 -28.31 -5.85 16.17
N ASP A 99 -28.61 -4.98 15.20
CA ASP A 99 -27.73 -4.73 14.07
C ASP A 99 -27.69 -3.25 13.66
N LEU A 100 -26.60 -2.88 12.95
CA LEU A 100 -26.51 -1.63 12.19
C LEU A 100 -27.23 -1.79 10.85
N GLU A 101 -27.82 -0.70 10.38
CA GLU A 101 -28.37 -0.61 9.01
C GLU A 101 -27.25 -0.36 8.00
N ALA A 102 -26.30 -1.31 7.95
CA ALA A 102 -25.20 -1.24 7.00
C ALA A 102 -25.58 -1.92 5.69
N HIS A 103 -25.14 -1.32 4.59
CA HIS A 103 -25.24 -1.90 3.25
C HIS A 103 -23.91 -1.73 2.52
N SER A 104 -23.76 -2.46 1.43
CA SER A 104 -22.53 -2.39 0.66
C SER A 104 -22.80 -2.01 -0.79
N PHE A 105 -21.87 -1.30 -1.37
CA PHE A 105 -21.81 -0.99 -2.79
C PHE A 105 -20.68 -1.77 -3.42
N VAL A 106 -20.91 -2.24 -4.64
CA VAL A 106 -19.89 -2.92 -5.44
C VAL A 106 -19.65 -2.12 -6.71
N ARG A 107 -18.39 -1.91 -7.02
CA ARG A 107 -17.91 -1.30 -8.25
C ARG A 107 -16.95 -2.26 -8.92
N ALA A 108 -17.13 -2.48 -10.21
CA ALA A 108 -16.23 -3.27 -11.03
C ALA A 108 -15.58 -2.38 -12.09
N GLU A 109 -14.28 -2.51 -12.29
CA GLU A 109 -13.55 -1.76 -13.30
C GLU A 109 -12.43 -2.58 -13.91
N ILE A 110 -12.12 -2.33 -15.18
CA ILE A 110 -11.00 -2.96 -15.87
C ILE A 110 -9.73 -2.14 -15.61
N MET A 111 -8.67 -2.82 -15.22
CA MET A 111 -7.34 -2.25 -15.00
C MET A 111 -6.35 -2.87 -15.98
N ALA A 112 -5.84 -2.07 -16.91
CA ALA A 112 -4.87 -2.50 -17.91
C ALA A 112 -3.77 -1.45 -18.12
N SER A 113 -3.55 -0.56 -17.14
CA SER A 113 -2.50 0.45 -17.17
C SER A 113 -2.08 0.91 -15.78
N TYR A 114 -0.97 1.65 -15.68
CA TYR A 114 -0.48 2.22 -14.43
C TYR A 114 -1.19 3.50 -14.00
N TYR A 115 -1.88 4.20 -14.89
CA TYR A 115 -2.52 5.49 -14.61
C TYR A 115 -4.03 5.42 -14.90
N GLU A 116 -4.80 6.28 -14.23
CA GLU A 116 -6.27 6.24 -14.31
C GLU A 116 -6.83 6.53 -15.70
N GLU A 117 -6.13 7.32 -16.50
CA GLU A 117 -6.52 7.67 -17.88
C GLU A 117 -6.26 6.54 -18.90
N GLY A 118 -5.68 5.43 -18.48
CA GLY A 118 -5.49 4.25 -19.32
C GLY A 118 -6.83 3.56 -19.64
N PRO A 119 -6.78 2.41 -20.32
CA PRO A 119 -7.96 1.63 -20.63
C PRO A 119 -8.71 1.21 -19.36
N ARG A 120 -9.72 1.97 -18.96
CA ARG A 120 -10.52 1.78 -17.77
C ARG A 120 -12.00 1.78 -18.17
N MET A 121 -12.75 0.81 -17.68
CA MET A 121 -14.18 0.72 -17.86
C MET A 121 -14.85 0.44 -16.52
N GLU A 122 -15.92 1.18 -16.24
CA GLU A 122 -16.84 0.83 -15.17
C GLU A 122 -17.85 -0.17 -15.69
N VAL A 123 -17.96 -1.30 -15.03
CA VAL A 123 -18.91 -2.34 -15.36
C VAL A 123 -20.06 -2.28 -14.34
N PRO A 124 -21.33 -2.18 -14.77
CA PRO A 124 -22.45 -2.29 -13.85
C PRO A 124 -22.37 -3.60 -13.07
N ALA A 125 -22.48 -3.51 -11.75
CA ALA A 125 -22.41 -4.68 -10.88
C ALA A 125 -23.50 -4.63 -9.83
N GLU A 126 -24.19 -5.74 -9.64
CA GLU A 126 -25.11 -5.93 -8.53
C GLU A 126 -24.35 -6.45 -7.30
N LEU A 127 -24.92 -6.21 -6.10
CA LEU A 127 -24.25 -6.46 -4.82
C LEU A 127 -23.74 -7.90 -4.64
N PHE A 128 -24.42 -8.88 -5.24
CA PHE A 128 -24.11 -10.31 -5.12
C PHE A 128 -23.67 -10.97 -6.44
N GLN A 129 -23.38 -10.17 -7.46
CA GLN A 129 -22.92 -10.70 -8.73
C GLN A 129 -21.56 -11.39 -8.56
N SER A 130 -21.43 -12.60 -9.09
CA SER A 130 -20.16 -13.34 -9.05
C SER A 130 -19.14 -12.72 -10.01
N PRO A 131 -17.82 -12.89 -9.77
CA PRO A 131 -16.78 -12.46 -10.71
C PRO A 131 -16.99 -12.97 -12.14
N SER A 132 -17.46 -14.21 -12.31
CA SER A 132 -17.74 -14.81 -13.62
C SER A 132 -18.95 -14.16 -14.33
N GLU A 133 -19.99 -13.79 -13.58
CA GLU A 133 -21.13 -13.03 -14.13
C GLU A 133 -20.72 -11.61 -14.54
N LEU A 134 -19.88 -10.95 -13.73
CA LEU A 134 -19.32 -9.64 -14.07
C LEU A 134 -18.50 -9.70 -15.35
N LEU A 135 -17.64 -10.72 -15.51
CA LEU A 135 -16.86 -10.93 -16.73
C LEU A 135 -17.76 -11.14 -17.97
N SER A 136 -18.88 -11.87 -17.84
CA SER A 136 -19.79 -12.10 -18.93
C SER A 136 -20.54 -10.84 -19.41
N ASN A 137 -20.63 -9.83 -18.55
CA ASN A 137 -21.26 -8.54 -18.85
C ASN A 137 -20.32 -7.52 -19.49
N ILE A 138 -19.02 -7.82 -19.61
CA ILE A 138 -18.06 -6.92 -20.25
C ILE A 138 -18.32 -6.92 -21.77
N PRO A 139 -18.58 -5.76 -22.40
CA PRO A 139 -18.73 -5.69 -23.85
C PRO A 139 -17.43 -6.14 -24.54
N THR A 140 -17.54 -7.15 -25.40
CA THR A 140 -16.37 -7.71 -26.11
C THR A 140 -15.68 -6.69 -27.01
N GLU A 141 -16.42 -5.70 -27.53
CA GLU A 141 -15.87 -4.60 -28.32
C GLU A 141 -14.94 -3.65 -27.54
N ALA A 142 -15.08 -3.63 -26.20
CA ALA A 142 -14.22 -2.84 -25.33
C ALA A 142 -12.91 -3.57 -24.99
N LEU A 143 -12.84 -4.88 -25.26
CA LEU A 143 -11.69 -5.72 -24.97
C LEU A 143 -10.78 -5.81 -26.19
N ARG A 144 -9.94 -4.78 -26.40
CA ARG A 144 -8.82 -4.90 -27.34
C ARG A 144 -7.89 -6.03 -26.88
N ASN A 145 -7.19 -6.68 -27.81
CA ASN A 145 -6.36 -7.86 -27.55
C ASN A 145 -5.39 -7.68 -26.35
N HIS A 146 -4.75 -6.51 -26.21
CA HIS A 146 -3.83 -6.23 -25.12
C HIS A 146 -4.54 -6.05 -23.77
N ILE A 147 -5.76 -5.46 -23.75
CA ILE A 147 -6.58 -5.32 -22.54
C ILE A 147 -7.02 -6.70 -22.07
N PHE A 148 -7.46 -7.55 -22.99
CA PHE A 148 -7.88 -8.91 -22.67
C PHE A 148 -6.69 -9.75 -22.14
N LYS A 149 -5.52 -9.62 -22.77
CA LYS A 149 -4.31 -10.39 -22.42
C LYS A 149 -3.76 -10.01 -21.05
N ASP A 150 -3.66 -8.71 -20.76
CA ASP A 150 -2.92 -8.18 -19.62
C ASP A 150 -3.82 -7.47 -18.59
N GLY A 151 -5.11 -7.31 -18.89
CA GLY A 151 -6.05 -6.61 -18.01
C GLY A 151 -6.58 -7.49 -16.89
N THR A 152 -6.97 -6.81 -15.84
CA THR A 152 -7.61 -7.38 -14.65
C THR A 152 -8.92 -6.68 -14.40
N LEU A 153 -9.97 -7.44 -14.02
CA LEU A 153 -11.18 -6.89 -13.46
C LEU A 153 -10.95 -6.66 -11.96
N ARG A 154 -10.99 -5.41 -11.53
CA ARG A 154 -11.01 -5.05 -10.11
C ARG A 154 -12.44 -4.96 -9.64
N ILE A 155 -12.79 -5.67 -8.60
CA ILE A 155 -14.07 -5.63 -7.92
C ILE A 155 -13.84 -4.98 -6.57
N GLN A 156 -14.34 -3.75 -6.40
CA GLN A 156 -14.24 -3.02 -5.14
C GLN A 156 -15.55 -3.08 -4.39
N ARG A 157 -15.46 -3.28 -3.08
CA ARG A 157 -16.59 -3.23 -2.16
C ARG A 157 -16.45 -2.07 -1.19
N ARG A 158 -17.54 -1.44 -0.84
CA ARG A 158 -17.61 -0.38 0.16
C ARG A 158 -18.78 -0.62 1.10
N TRP A 159 -18.51 -0.69 2.39
CA TRP A 159 -19.52 -0.79 3.42
C TRP A 159 -19.86 0.56 4.00
N VAL A 160 -21.15 0.89 4.06
CA VAL A 160 -21.65 2.19 4.53
C VAL A 160 -22.83 1.96 5.46
N GLU A 161 -22.97 2.78 6.48
CA GLU A 161 -24.15 2.83 7.35
C GLU A 161 -24.99 4.06 6.98
N ASN A 162 -26.34 3.91 6.98
CA ASN A 162 -27.28 4.92 6.49
C ASN A 162 -27.14 6.28 7.15
N SER A 163 -26.81 6.32 8.44
CA SER A 163 -26.65 7.56 9.20
C SER A 163 -25.22 8.15 9.13
N LEU A 164 -24.30 7.47 8.43
CA LEU A 164 -22.90 7.90 8.26
C LEU A 164 -22.42 7.68 6.80
N PRO A 165 -23.12 8.22 5.80
CA PRO A 165 -22.85 7.91 4.38
C PRO A 165 -21.51 8.43 3.86
N GLU A 166 -20.92 9.41 4.52
CA GLU A 166 -19.65 10.03 4.15
C GLU A 166 -18.43 9.15 4.48
N TYR A 167 -18.58 8.18 5.38
CA TYR A 167 -17.52 7.28 5.77
C TYR A 167 -17.77 5.85 5.30
N GLU A 168 -16.69 5.19 4.94
CA GLU A 168 -16.67 3.74 4.88
C GLU A 168 -16.50 3.19 6.30
N LEU A 169 -17.19 2.08 6.64
CA LEU A 169 -17.27 1.61 8.03
C LEU A 169 -15.92 1.19 8.62
N LEU A 170 -15.06 0.57 7.81
CA LEU A 170 -13.74 0.16 8.29
C LEU A 170 -12.87 1.39 8.61
N ASP A 171 -12.94 2.46 7.75
CA ASP A 171 -12.28 3.72 8.00
C ASP A 171 -12.87 4.44 9.22
N ALA A 172 -14.18 4.48 9.35
CA ALA A 172 -14.87 5.12 10.47
C ALA A 172 -14.40 4.53 11.81
N VAL A 173 -14.35 3.19 11.91
CA VAL A 173 -13.88 2.52 13.12
C VAL A 173 -12.38 2.71 13.33
N GLY A 174 -11.57 2.73 12.27
CA GLY A 174 -10.14 3.04 12.33
C GLY A 174 -9.86 4.45 12.86
N ILE A 175 -10.59 5.47 12.38
CA ILE A 175 -10.48 6.86 12.85
C ILE A 175 -10.94 6.97 14.31
N ALA A 176 -12.04 6.33 14.68
CA ALA A 176 -12.52 6.31 16.06
C ALA A 176 -11.52 5.61 17.00
N TYR A 177 -10.91 4.49 16.56
CA TYR A 177 -9.82 3.84 17.26
C TYR A 177 -8.67 4.83 17.53
N GLY A 178 -8.23 5.56 16.51
CA GLY A 178 -7.14 6.54 16.64
C GLY A 178 -7.43 7.61 17.70
N LYS A 179 -8.64 8.15 17.75
CA LYS A 179 -9.05 9.15 18.76
C LYS A 179 -9.04 8.58 20.17
N VAL A 180 -9.50 7.34 20.34
CA VAL A 180 -9.45 6.67 21.64
C VAL A 180 -8.02 6.27 22.01
N ALA A 181 -7.20 5.87 21.06
CA ALA A 181 -5.78 5.60 21.29
C ALA A 181 -5.02 6.83 21.76
N GLN A 182 -5.32 8.03 21.22
CA GLN A 182 -4.76 9.30 21.71
C GLN A 182 -5.18 9.60 23.15
N LEU A 183 -6.46 9.36 23.51
CA LEU A 183 -6.93 9.48 24.88
C LEU A 183 -6.17 8.52 25.82
N VAL A 184 -5.97 7.25 25.41
CA VAL A 184 -5.23 6.26 26.20
C VAL A 184 -3.76 6.65 26.34
N ALA A 185 -3.13 7.16 25.28
CA ALA A 185 -1.75 7.65 25.33
C ALA A 185 -1.62 8.85 26.28
N ASP A 186 -2.61 9.75 26.27
CA ASP A 186 -2.63 10.88 27.20
C ASP A 186 -2.88 10.43 28.66
N ALA A 187 -3.72 9.40 28.86
CA ALA A 187 -3.93 8.79 30.18
C ALA A 187 -2.61 8.23 30.77
N HIS A 188 -1.75 7.62 29.96
CA HIS A 188 -0.41 7.20 30.40
C HIS A 188 0.45 8.39 30.82
N ARG A 189 0.46 9.46 30.01
CA ARG A 189 1.22 10.68 30.34
C ARG A 189 0.75 11.34 31.65
N GLN A 190 -0.56 11.29 31.94
CA GLN A 190 -1.10 11.80 33.23
C GLN A 190 -0.59 11.01 34.46
N LEU A 191 -0.07 9.83 34.24
CA LEU A 191 0.50 8.95 35.26
C LEU A 191 2.04 8.88 35.18
N ASP A 192 2.68 9.79 34.44
CA ASP A 192 4.11 9.75 34.15
C ASP A 192 4.60 8.40 33.58
N LEU A 193 3.74 7.75 32.79
CA LEU A 193 4.03 6.50 32.10
C LEU A 193 4.24 6.76 30.61
N GLU A 194 5.15 6.03 30.00
CA GLU A 194 5.23 5.99 28.54
C GLU A 194 4.01 5.28 27.96
N PRO A 195 3.37 5.86 26.93
CA PRO A 195 2.29 5.19 26.21
C PRO A 195 2.76 3.83 25.67
N PRO A 196 1.88 2.82 25.66
CA PRO A 196 2.25 1.52 25.12
C PRO A 196 2.71 1.66 23.68
N VAL A 197 3.81 1.02 23.39
CA VAL A 197 4.32 0.88 22.05
C VAL A 197 3.41 -0.06 21.29
N THR A 198 2.37 0.53 20.73
CA THR A 198 1.61 -0.18 19.71
C THR A 198 2.31 0.00 18.40
N MET A 199 3.32 -0.66 18.04
CA MET A 199 3.83 -0.80 17.15
C MET A 199 4.52 -1.07 16.25
N VAL A 200 4.79 -1.21 15.42
CA VAL A 200 5.49 -1.56 14.22
C VAL A 200 6.69 -0.65 13.99
N GLY A 201 7.87 -1.20 14.31
CA GLY A 201 9.15 -0.62 13.96
C GLY A 201 9.61 0.57 14.80
N ASP A 202 10.92 0.79 14.82
CA ASP A 202 11.64 1.86 15.53
C ASP A 202 11.58 3.24 14.83
N ILE A 203 10.64 3.40 13.89
CA ILE A 203 10.40 4.66 13.22
C ILE A 203 9.75 5.62 14.21
N ASP A 204 10.24 6.84 14.22
CA ASP A 204 9.91 7.89 15.16
C ASP A 204 8.41 7.93 15.50
N ARG A 205 8.09 7.41 16.69
CA ARG A 205 6.75 6.95 17.06
C ARG A 205 5.78 8.08 17.31
N THR A 206 6.29 9.27 17.61
CA THR A 206 5.50 10.42 18.01
C THR A 206 4.93 11.15 16.79
N GLU A 207 5.74 11.54 15.84
CA GLU A 207 5.27 12.23 14.63
C GLU A 207 4.38 11.33 13.75
N GLY A 208 4.75 10.07 13.56
CA GLY A 208 3.95 9.14 12.78
C GLY A 208 2.56 8.85 13.35
N VAL A 209 2.41 8.77 14.68
CA VAL A 209 1.13 8.53 15.37
C VAL A 209 0.19 9.73 15.23
N GLU A 210 0.69 10.95 15.40
CA GLU A 210 -0.13 12.16 15.26
C GLU A 210 -0.56 12.41 13.81
N ALA A 211 0.34 12.25 12.85
CA ALA A 211 0.03 12.38 11.43
C ALA A 211 -1.06 11.39 10.97
N ARG A 212 -1.12 10.22 11.59
CA ARG A 212 -2.15 9.20 11.33
C ARG A 212 -3.42 9.37 12.19
N GLY A 213 -3.52 10.45 12.97
CA GLY A 213 -4.64 10.66 13.89
C GLY A 213 -4.76 9.57 14.96
N GLY A 214 -3.65 9.00 15.43
CA GLY A 214 -3.59 7.90 16.40
C GLY A 214 -3.85 6.51 15.82
N ARG A 215 -4.23 6.38 14.54
CA ARG A 215 -4.40 5.08 13.89
C ARG A 215 -3.06 4.35 13.77
N LEU A 216 -3.12 3.03 13.77
CA LEU A 216 -1.94 2.22 13.48
C LEU A 216 -1.63 2.26 11.97
N PRO A 217 -0.37 2.07 11.54
CA PRO A 217 -0.03 2.02 10.12
C PRO A 217 -0.87 1.00 9.34
N CYS A 218 -1.15 -0.16 9.96
CA CYS A 218 -1.98 -1.21 9.38
C CYS A 218 -3.47 -0.86 9.25
N MET A 219 -3.94 0.28 9.78
CA MET A 219 -5.32 0.76 9.67
C MET A 219 -5.49 1.85 8.60
N ILE A 220 -4.51 2.04 7.73
CA ILE A 220 -4.48 3.05 6.67
C ILE A 220 -4.11 2.37 5.36
N GLY A 221 -4.75 2.77 4.25
CA GLY A 221 -4.43 2.25 2.92
C GLY A 221 -4.92 0.82 2.71
N HIS A 222 -6.25 0.62 2.75
CA HIS A 222 -6.87 -0.71 2.67
C HIS A 222 -7.48 -1.04 1.30
N ASP A 223 -7.09 -0.37 0.23
CA ASP A 223 -7.68 -0.59 -1.09
C ASP A 223 -7.58 -2.04 -1.56
N ASP A 224 -6.53 -2.72 -1.17
CA ASP A 224 -6.33 -4.13 -1.47
C ASP A 224 -7.28 -5.07 -0.70
N ALA A 225 -7.56 -4.79 0.58
CA ALA A 225 -8.55 -5.56 1.34
C ALA A 225 -9.98 -5.36 0.81
N ARG A 226 -10.24 -4.21 0.20
CA ARG A 226 -11.53 -3.82 -0.41
C ARG A 226 -11.65 -4.23 -1.86
N SER A 227 -10.63 -4.85 -2.44
CA SER A 227 -10.56 -5.19 -3.85
C SER A 227 -10.29 -6.67 -4.06
N HIS A 228 -11.06 -7.28 -4.95
CA HIS A 228 -10.72 -8.54 -5.59
C HIS A 228 -10.30 -8.28 -7.03
N TYR A 229 -9.33 -9.04 -7.47
CA TYR A 229 -8.80 -8.95 -8.83
C TYR A 229 -9.04 -10.28 -9.54
N VAL A 230 -9.51 -10.18 -10.79
CA VAL A 230 -9.78 -11.35 -11.63
C VAL A 230 -9.10 -11.14 -12.98
N TRP A 231 -8.34 -12.12 -13.44
CA TRP A 231 -7.72 -12.08 -14.76
C TRP A 231 -8.77 -12.10 -15.85
N LEU A 232 -8.75 -11.14 -16.78
CA LEU A 232 -9.67 -11.12 -17.92
C LEU A 232 -9.45 -12.31 -18.83
N ALA A 233 -8.19 -12.70 -19.07
CA ALA A 233 -7.85 -13.79 -19.96
C ALA A 233 -8.33 -15.18 -19.48
N THR A 234 -8.35 -15.42 -18.17
CA THR A 234 -8.62 -16.74 -17.61
C THR A 234 -9.87 -16.80 -16.75
N GLY A 235 -10.38 -15.66 -16.28
CA GLY A 235 -11.46 -15.60 -15.29
C GLY A 235 -11.05 -16.07 -13.89
N GLN A 236 -9.76 -16.29 -13.64
CA GLN A 236 -9.27 -16.73 -12.35
C GLN A 236 -9.02 -15.56 -11.41
N ALA A 237 -9.32 -15.75 -10.12
CA ALA A 237 -8.97 -14.79 -9.10
C ALA A 237 -7.45 -14.71 -8.97
N MET A 238 -6.95 -13.49 -8.83
CA MET A 238 -5.55 -13.24 -8.50
C MET A 238 -5.37 -13.30 -6.98
N GLU A 239 -4.50 -14.17 -6.52
CA GLU A 239 -4.11 -14.24 -5.12
C GLU A 239 -2.88 -13.37 -4.89
N VAL A 240 -3.04 -12.31 -4.10
CA VAL A 240 -1.91 -11.48 -3.65
C VAL A 240 -1.43 -12.00 -2.30
N GLU A 241 -0.33 -12.74 -2.31
CA GLU A 241 0.27 -13.25 -1.08
C GLU A 241 1.08 -12.15 -0.38
N ARG A 242 0.74 -11.88 0.89
CA ARG A 242 1.49 -10.97 1.75
C ARG A 242 2.25 -11.76 2.79
N LYS A 243 3.56 -11.66 2.77
CA LYS A 243 4.44 -12.21 3.80
C LYS A 243 5.09 -11.08 4.59
N SER A 244 4.85 -11.03 5.89
CA SER A 244 5.63 -10.20 6.80
C SER A 244 6.91 -10.94 7.17
N VAL A 245 8.05 -10.31 6.92
CA VAL A 245 9.36 -10.86 7.30
C VAL A 245 9.87 -10.10 8.52
N GLU A 246 10.12 -10.82 9.61
CA GLU A 246 10.81 -10.22 10.75
C GLU A 246 12.29 -10.01 10.42
N PHE A 247 12.83 -8.83 10.79
CA PHE A 247 14.23 -8.51 10.57
C PHE A 247 15.13 -9.38 11.46
N ASP A 248 15.86 -10.31 10.85
CA ASP A 248 16.86 -11.12 11.51
C ASP A 248 18.26 -10.50 11.39
N ARG A 249 18.73 -9.90 12.49
CA ARG A 249 20.07 -9.29 12.55
C ARG A 249 21.21 -10.29 12.27
N LYS A 250 21.04 -11.55 12.66
CA LYS A 250 22.05 -12.59 12.43
C LYS A 250 22.10 -12.98 10.97
N GLY A 251 20.94 -13.22 10.34
CA GLY A 251 20.83 -13.49 8.91
C GLY A 251 21.33 -12.33 8.06
N ALA A 252 20.99 -11.08 8.43
CA ALA A 252 21.50 -9.89 7.76
C ALA A 252 23.04 -9.77 7.85
N GLY A 253 23.63 -10.10 9.00
CA GLY A 253 25.09 -10.14 9.15
C GLY A 253 25.76 -11.23 8.31
N GLN A 254 25.15 -12.40 8.18
CA GLN A 254 25.63 -13.48 7.31
C GLN A 254 25.54 -13.10 5.83
N ALA A 255 24.41 -12.50 5.40
CA ALA A 255 24.23 -12.00 4.04
C ALA A 255 25.25 -10.89 3.72
N ALA A 256 25.46 -9.94 4.63
CA ALA A 256 26.47 -8.91 4.46
C ALA A 256 27.89 -9.52 4.27
N GLY A 257 28.22 -10.58 5.03
CA GLY A 257 29.49 -11.29 4.85
C GLY A 257 29.59 -12.02 3.51
N LYS A 258 28.50 -12.69 3.06
CA LYS A 258 28.44 -13.43 1.79
C LYS A 258 28.72 -12.51 0.59
N TYR A 259 28.13 -11.32 0.59
CA TYR A 259 28.20 -10.40 -0.55
C TYR A 259 29.24 -9.28 -0.38
N GLY A 260 29.99 -9.26 0.72
CA GLY A 260 30.95 -8.20 1.02
C GLY A 260 30.27 -6.83 1.18
N LEU A 261 29.08 -6.78 1.79
CA LEU A 261 28.30 -5.57 1.98
C LEU A 261 28.68 -4.84 3.28
N ASN A 262 28.75 -3.52 3.19
CA ASN A 262 28.91 -2.65 4.35
C ASN A 262 27.63 -1.80 4.51
N PRO A 263 26.83 -2.01 5.56
CA PRO A 263 25.58 -1.24 5.76
C PRO A 263 25.77 0.28 5.78
N LYS A 264 26.93 0.78 6.20
CA LYS A 264 27.23 2.23 6.23
C LYS A 264 27.46 2.82 4.83
N GLU A 265 27.86 1.99 3.87
CA GLU A 265 27.99 2.40 2.47
C GLU A 265 26.64 2.34 1.75
N ILE A 266 25.77 1.42 2.14
CA ILE A 266 24.42 1.26 1.54
C ILE A 266 23.49 2.36 2.06
N PHE A 267 23.52 2.61 3.37
CA PHE A 267 22.61 3.57 4.03
C PHE A 267 23.43 4.74 4.58
N PRO A 268 23.47 5.85 3.84
CA PRO A 268 24.19 7.05 4.26
C PRO A 268 23.53 7.71 5.49
N SER A 269 24.12 8.81 5.96
CA SER A 269 23.52 9.59 7.04
C SER A 269 22.13 10.12 6.67
N THR A 270 21.30 10.37 7.68
CA THR A 270 19.92 10.88 7.50
C THR A 270 19.83 12.22 6.78
N ASP A 271 20.91 13.00 6.79
CA ASP A 271 20.99 14.32 6.15
C ASP A 271 21.48 14.25 4.69
N ALA A 272 21.76 13.05 4.19
CA ALA A 272 22.16 12.86 2.79
C ALA A 272 20.96 13.02 1.85
N ALA A 273 21.26 13.27 0.56
CA ALA A 273 20.23 13.24 -0.47
C ALA A 273 19.76 11.79 -0.76
N PRO A 274 18.50 11.58 -1.17
CA PRO A 274 17.97 10.23 -1.49
C PRO A 274 18.79 9.48 -2.54
N GLU A 275 19.47 10.20 -3.46
CA GLU A 275 20.35 9.64 -4.48
C GLU A 275 21.56 8.92 -3.89
N ALA A 276 22.00 9.31 -2.69
CA ALA A 276 23.09 8.59 -2.01
C ALA A 276 22.66 7.18 -1.62
N THR A 277 21.41 7.02 -1.18
CA THR A 277 20.81 5.70 -0.89
C THR A 277 20.58 4.91 -2.19
N LEU A 278 20.13 5.56 -3.27
CA LEU A 278 20.01 4.91 -4.58
C LEU A 278 21.36 4.30 -5.01
N ASN A 279 22.44 5.07 -4.96
CA ASN A 279 23.78 4.61 -5.34
C ASN A 279 24.23 3.43 -4.45
N GLY A 280 24.09 3.55 -3.12
CA GLY A 280 24.49 2.51 -2.18
C GLY A 280 23.70 1.20 -2.37
N LEU A 281 22.40 1.28 -2.61
CA LEU A 281 21.54 0.13 -2.90
C LEU A 281 21.86 -0.50 -4.24
N PHE A 282 22.13 0.31 -5.28
CA PHE A 282 22.51 -0.20 -6.59
C PHE A 282 23.86 -0.91 -6.57
N ASP A 283 24.86 -0.35 -5.88
CA ASP A 283 26.17 -1.00 -5.70
C ASP A 283 26.05 -2.31 -4.93
N ALA A 284 25.19 -2.36 -3.92
CA ALA A 284 24.89 -3.59 -3.18
C ALA A 284 24.22 -4.63 -4.10
N ALA A 285 23.24 -4.21 -4.89
CA ALA A 285 22.55 -5.08 -5.84
C ALA A 285 23.50 -5.64 -6.91
N ARG A 286 24.44 -4.85 -7.42
CA ARG A 286 25.49 -5.31 -8.34
C ARG A 286 26.37 -6.40 -7.71
N LYS A 287 26.77 -6.23 -6.44
CA LYS A 287 27.54 -7.24 -5.70
C LYS A 287 26.76 -8.52 -5.49
N MET A 288 25.48 -8.41 -5.10
CA MET A 288 24.60 -9.57 -4.94
C MET A 288 24.38 -10.30 -6.26
N PHE A 289 24.06 -9.57 -7.32
CA PHE A 289 23.87 -10.11 -8.66
C PHE A 289 25.11 -10.84 -9.19
N SER A 290 26.30 -10.28 -8.94
CA SER A 290 27.57 -10.91 -9.38
C SER A 290 27.85 -12.26 -8.70
N VAL A 291 27.23 -12.51 -7.53
CA VAL A 291 27.37 -13.79 -6.80
C VAL A 291 26.25 -14.76 -7.16
N ASP A 292 25.01 -14.29 -7.23
CA ASP A 292 23.82 -15.14 -7.37
C ASP A 292 23.34 -15.27 -8.82
N GLY A 293 23.73 -14.35 -9.72
CA GLY A 293 23.35 -14.34 -11.13
C GLY A 293 21.94 -13.85 -11.42
N TYR A 294 21.23 -13.37 -10.37
CA TYR A 294 19.89 -12.78 -10.45
C TYR A 294 19.65 -11.79 -9.32
N HIS A 295 18.61 -10.98 -9.45
CA HIS A 295 18.17 -10.05 -8.42
C HIS A 295 16.64 -9.99 -8.35
N ASP A 296 16.09 -10.13 -7.15
CA ASP A 296 14.65 -9.96 -6.91
C ASP A 296 14.22 -8.51 -7.13
N THR A 297 12.95 -8.32 -7.52
CA THR A 297 12.37 -6.97 -7.57
C THR A 297 12.03 -6.50 -6.16
N ILE A 298 12.68 -5.44 -5.71
CA ILE A 298 12.53 -4.88 -4.36
C ILE A 298 12.26 -3.38 -4.46
N ALA A 299 11.21 -2.93 -3.79
CA ALA A 299 10.91 -1.52 -3.61
C ALA A 299 11.29 -1.08 -2.19
N PHE A 300 12.04 0.01 -2.07
CA PHE A 300 12.37 0.67 -0.81
C PHE A 300 11.57 1.97 -0.71
N LEU A 301 10.84 2.13 0.38
CA LEU A 301 10.16 3.37 0.70
C LEU A 301 11.08 4.24 1.56
N LEU A 302 11.23 5.50 1.19
CA LEU A 302 12.16 6.41 1.84
C LEU A 302 11.43 7.55 2.56
N LYS A 303 12.06 8.03 3.63
CA LYS A 303 11.82 9.35 4.22
C LYS A 303 13.14 10.11 4.21
N GLY A 304 13.28 11.10 3.32
CA GLY A 304 14.59 11.63 2.93
C GLY A 304 15.48 10.54 2.33
N ALA A 305 16.68 10.38 2.85
CA ALA A 305 17.60 9.31 2.43
C ALA A 305 17.39 7.99 3.19
N ARG A 306 16.50 7.95 4.20
CA ARG A 306 16.35 6.79 5.09
C ARG A 306 15.26 5.84 4.59
N PRO A 307 15.55 4.55 4.37
CA PRO A 307 14.52 3.54 4.17
C PRO A 307 13.64 3.38 5.41
N VAL A 308 12.31 3.43 5.21
CA VAL A 308 11.30 3.27 6.25
C VAL A 308 10.50 1.96 6.10
N ASN A 309 10.47 1.42 4.90
CA ASN A 309 9.90 0.12 4.59
C ASN A 309 10.52 -0.45 3.34
N LEU A 310 10.40 -1.75 3.17
CA LEU A 310 10.77 -2.44 1.93
C LEU A 310 9.69 -3.47 1.57
N MET A 311 9.49 -3.67 0.27
CA MET A 311 8.58 -4.67 -0.29
C MET A 311 9.29 -5.45 -1.39
N GLN A 312 9.24 -6.77 -1.32
CA GLN A 312 9.57 -7.62 -2.46
C GLN A 312 8.33 -7.68 -3.37
N LEU A 313 8.52 -7.43 -4.66
CA LEU A 313 7.49 -7.49 -5.68
C LEU A 313 7.78 -8.69 -6.59
N ALA A 314 6.85 -9.62 -6.68
CA ALA A 314 7.04 -10.86 -7.45
C ALA A 314 5.88 -11.06 -8.43
N PRO A 315 5.71 -10.17 -9.43
CA PRO A 315 4.64 -10.33 -10.42
C PRO A 315 4.86 -11.60 -11.23
N GLN A 316 3.86 -12.48 -11.29
CA GLN A 316 3.88 -13.68 -12.13
C GLN A 316 3.47 -13.34 -13.56
N GLU A 317 2.52 -12.39 -13.69
CA GLU A 317 1.98 -11.94 -14.96
C GLU A 317 2.15 -10.43 -15.13
N HIS A 318 2.13 -9.94 -16.37
CA HIS A 318 2.37 -8.52 -16.65
C HIS A 318 1.33 -7.61 -15.97
N GLY A 319 0.07 -7.99 -16.00
CA GLY A 319 -1.01 -7.19 -15.39
C GLY A 319 -0.91 -7.05 -13.86
N GLU A 320 -0.24 -7.99 -13.17
CA GLU A 320 0.02 -7.86 -11.73
C GLU A 320 0.84 -6.62 -11.40
N LYS A 321 1.72 -6.20 -12.30
CA LYS A 321 2.54 -4.99 -12.11
C LYS A 321 1.66 -3.76 -11.89
N TYR A 322 0.51 -3.65 -12.58
CA TYR A 322 -0.43 -2.54 -12.41
C TYR A 322 -1.01 -2.50 -11.00
N ILE A 323 -1.27 -3.67 -10.42
CA ILE A 323 -1.85 -3.83 -9.09
C ILE A 323 -0.77 -3.61 -8.03
N LEU A 324 0.40 -4.26 -8.19
CA LEU A 324 1.51 -4.13 -7.25
C LEU A 324 2.00 -2.68 -7.10
N MET A 325 2.01 -1.89 -8.19
CA MET A 325 2.37 -0.48 -8.11
C MET A 325 1.32 0.35 -7.36
N ARG A 326 0.03 0.01 -7.44
CA ARG A 326 -1.02 0.64 -6.62
C ARG A 326 -0.94 0.23 -5.16
N MET A 327 -0.61 -1.03 -4.88
CA MET A 327 -0.35 -1.49 -3.52
C MET A 327 0.87 -0.79 -2.91
N LEU A 328 1.93 -0.60 -3.71
CA LEU A 328 3.10 0.17 -3.30
C LEU A 328 2.74 1.63 -3.00
N ALA A 329 1.85 2.24 -3.78
CA ALA A 329 1.34 3.58 -3.53
C ALA A 329 0.56 3.66 -2.19
N ASN A 330 -0.22 2.64 -1.84
CA ASN A 330 -0.88 2.57 -0.53
C ASN A 330 0.13 2.47 0.62
N GLU A 331 1.22 1.71 0.45
CA GLU A 331 2.29 1.66 1.45
C GLU A 331 3.03 3.01 1.57
N VAL A 332 3.19 3.75 0.46
CA VAL A 332 3.73 5.13 0.50
C VAL A 332 2.88 6.03 1.39
N ILE A 333 1.56 6.01 1.24
CA ILE A 333 0.62 6.78 2.09
C ILE A 333 0.74 6.33 3.54
N LYS A 334 0.69 5.02 3.78
CA LYS A 334 0.70 4.40 5.10
C LYS A 334 1.95 4.75 5.93
N HIS A 335 3.11 4.82 5.27
CA HIS A 335 4.39 5.13 5.92
C HIS A 335 4.78 6.61 5.83
N GLY A 336 4.01 7.44 5.11
CA GLY A 336 4.34 8.84 4.85
C GLY A 336 5.68 8.98 4.12
N ALA A 337 5.95 8.06 3.18
CA ALA A 337 7.19 8.06 2.41
C ALA A 337 7.20 9.20 1.38
N ASP A 338 8.34 9.86 1.24
CA ASP A 338 8.57 10.95 0.29
C ASP A 338 9.47 10.55 -0.89
N GLY A 339 9.95 9.30 -0.89
CA GLY A 339 10.73 8.71 -1.96
C GLY A 339 10.50 7.21 -2.08
N VAL A 340 10.70 6.68 -3.28
CA VAL A 340 10.66 5.25 -3.58
C VAL A 340 11.83 4.91 -4.49
N ILE A 341 12.58 3.85 -4.12
CA ILE A 341 13.57 3.22 -5.00
C ILE A 341 13.04 1.85 -5.39
N LEU A 342 12.93 1.60 -6.69
CA LEU A 342 12.61 0.28 -7.25
C LEU A 342 13.88 -0.32 -7.86
N LEU A 343 14.31 -1.45 -7.33
CA LEU A 343 15.40 -2.29 -7.82
C LEU A 343 14.81 -3.51 -8.51
N SER A 344 15.21 -3.79 -9.74
CA SER A 344 14.70 -4.94 -10.50
C SER A 344 15.60 -5.32 -11.67
N GLU A 345 15.47 -6.55 -12.15
CA GLU A 345 15.84 -6.88 -13.51
C GLU A 345 14.74 -6.44 -14.46
N VAL A 346 15.11 -5.78 -15.56
CA VAL A 346 14.17 -5.27 -16.56
C VAL A 346 14.60 -5.65 -17.97
N TRP A 347 13.61 -5.98 -18.79
CA TRP A 347 13.80 -6.12 -20.24
C TRP A 347 13.52 -4.78 -20.92
N SER A 348 14.38 -4.40 -21.86
CA SER A 348 14.19 -3.27 -22.76
C SER A 348 14.28 -3.76 -24.20
N ALA A 349 13.48 -3.19 -25.08
CA ALA A 349 13.50 -3.46 -26.51
C ALA A 349 13.17 -2.20 -27.28
N PRO A 350 13.62 -2.06 -28.55
CA PRO A 350 13.16 -0.99 -29.43
C PRO A 350 11.65 -1.01 -29.59
N TYR A 351 11.06 0.16 -29.70
CA TYR A 351 9.63 0.31 -29.99
C TYR A 351 9.29 -0.28 -31.38
N ASP A 352 8.22 -1.06 -31.45
CA ASP A 352 7.71 -1.62 -32.69
C ASP A 352 6.36 -0.97 -33.05
N SER A 353 6.36 -0.12 -34.04
CA SER A 353 5.14 0.57 -34.49
C SER A 353 4.09 -0.36 -35.09
N SER A 354 4.46 -1.58 -35.51
CA SER A 354 3.52 -2.59 -36.00
C SER A 354 2.82 -3.36 -34.86
N ASP A 355 3.42 -3.40 -33.67
CA ASP A 355 2.82 -3.95 -32.44
C ASP A 355 3.11 -3.03 -31.25
N PRO A 356 2.38 -1.92 -31.12
CA PRO A 356 2.62 -0.91 -30.06
C PRO A 356 2.48 -1.43 -28.63
N TYR A 357 1.85 -2.58 -28.47
CA TYR A 357 1.59 -3.23 -27.18
C TYR A 357 2.47 -4.46 -26.92
N ARG A 358 3.46 -4.69 -27.82
CA ARG A 358 4.43 -5.76 -27.62
C ARG A 358 5.23 -5.50 -26.33
N ARG A 359 5.28 -6.48 -25.47
CA ARG A 359 6.10 -6.40 -24.26
C ARG A 359 7.57 -6.56 -24.63
N ALA A 360 8.45 -5.80 -23.98
CA ALA A 360 9.90 -5.92 -24.20
C ALA A 360 10.39 -7.37 -23.97
N ALA A 361 9.80 -8.10 -23.02
CA ALA A 361 10.13 -9.52 -22.77
C ALA A 361 9.81 -10.45 -23.95
N ASP A 362 8.86 -10.09 -24.81
CA ASP A 362 8.45 -10.89 -25.99
C ASP A 362 9.25 -10.51 -27.24
N ALA A 363 10.06 -9.44 -27.18
CA ALA A 363 10.86 -8.97 -28.30
C ALA A 363 12.14 -9.81 -28.51
N PRO A 364 12.45 -10.26 -29.75
CA PRO A 364 13.68 -11.04 -30.01
C PRO A 364 14.96 -10.23 -29.80
N GLU A 365 14.92 -8.91 -30.03
CA GLU A 365 16.03 -7.96 -29.87
C GLU A 365 16.13 -7.38 -28.46
N ARG A 366 15.38 -7.92 -27.49
CA ARG A 366 15.41 -7.45 -26.11
C ARG A 366 16.80 -7.54 -25.48
N VAL A 367 17.06 -6.56 -24.63
CA VAL A 367 18.24 -6.52 -23.77
C VAL A 367 17.81 -6.50 -22.31
N GLU A 368 18.64 -7.04 -21.45
CA GLU A 368 18.36 -7.17 -20.03
C GLU A 368 19.22 -6.20 -19.22
N PHE A 369 18.64 -5.54 -18.25
CA PHE A 369 19.34 -4.63 -17.34
C PHE A 369 19.03 -4.94 -15.89
N LEU A 370 20.04 -4.82 -15.03
CA LEU A 370 19.82 -4.53 -13.63
C LEU A 370 19.55 -3.03 -13.51
N SER A 371 18.40 -2.68 -12.97
CA SER A 371 17.89 -1.30 -12.93
C SER A 371 17.56 -0.87 -11.51
N ALA A 372 17.87 0.37 -11.16
CA ALA A 372 17.39 1.03 -9.95
C ALA A 372 16.81 2.40 -10.31
N ILE A 373 15.56 2.64 -9.94
CA ILE A 373 14.85 3.87 -10.24
C ILE A 373 14.43 4.53 -8.93
N LEU A 374 14.87 5.78 -8.75
CA LEU A 374 14.44 6.65 -7.65
C LEU A 374 13.40 7.63 -8.17
N VAL A 375 12.23 7.66 -7.54
CA VAL A 375 11.25 8.74 -7.66
C VAL A 375 11.04 9.38 -6.29
N THR A 376 10.85 10.69 -6.26
CA THR A 376 10.61 11.43 -5.00
C THR A 376 9.42 12.36 -5.15
N GLN A 377 8.85 12.77 -4.03
CA GLN A 377 7.67 13.64 -3.99
C GLN A 377 7.90 14.99 -4.72
N THR A 378 9.11 15.50 -4.76
CA THR A 378 9.40 16.85 -5.33
C THR A 378 10.46 16.85 -6.42
N GLY A 379 11.24 15.78 -6.55
CA GLY A 379 12.37 15.69 -7.50
C GLY A 379 11.98 15.15 -8.88
N VAL A 380 12.98 15.09 -9.76
CA VAL A 380 12.92 14.37 -11.04
C VAL A 380 13.35 12.92 -10.82
N PRO A 381 12.87 11.97 -11.65
CA PRO A 381 13.33 10.59 -11.61
C PRO A 381 14.83 10.46 -11.87
N VAL A 382 15.47 9.53 -11.18
CA VAL A 382 16.86 9.16 -11.40
C VAL A 382 16.91 7.65 -11.60
N SER A 383 17.48 7.21 -12.73
CA SER A 383 17.65 5.79 -13.05
C SER A 383 19.13 5.42 -13.15
N LEU A 384 19.47 4.26 -12.59
CA LEU A 384 20.78 3.62 -12.74
C LEU A 384 20.56 2.27 -13.40
N ASN A 385 21.25 2.04 -14.52
CA ASN A 385 21.13 0.78 -15.28
C ASN A 385 22.51 0.16 -15.48
N ALA A 386 22.57 -1.19 -15.45
CA ALA A 386 23.75 -1.96 -15.85
C ALA A 386 23.31 -3.09 -16.77
N LEU A 387 23.87 -3.18 -17.97
CA LEU A 387 23.57 -4.22 -18.94
C LEU A 387 23.92 -5.59 -18.37
N ILE A 388 22.98 -6.52 -18.43
CA ILE A 388 23.19 -7.93 -18.11
C ILE A 388 23.55 -8.66 -19.39
N THR A 389 24.68 -9.35 -19.38
CA THR A 389 25.07 -10.25 -20.49
C THR A 389 25.15 -11.67 -19.95
N ARG A 390 24.38 -12.58 -20.58
CA ARG A 390 24.35 -14.01 -20.26
C ARG A 390 25.00 -14.81 -21.40
N ASP A 391 26.11 -15.50 -21.11
CA ASP A 391 26.81 -16.36 -22.02
C ASP A 391 26.99 -17.76 -21.38
N GLY A 392 26.09 -18.67 -21.75
CA GLY A 392 25.99 -19.99 -21.09
C GLY A 392 25.71 -19.82 -19.60
N ASP A 393 26.59 -20.40 -18.78
CA ASP A 393 26.50 -20.31 -17.31
C ASP A 393 27.13 -19.03 -16.74
N SER A 394 27.75 -18.20 -17.59
CA SER A 394 28.38 -16.96 -17.16
C SER A 394 27.41 -15.78 -17.27
N VAL A 395 27.32 -15.00 -16.19
CA VAL A 395 26.51 -13.77 -16.14
C VAL A 395 27.41 -12.61 -15.72
N THR A 396 27.38 -11.54 -16.50
CA THR A 396 28.20 -10.35 -16.24
C THR A 396 27.37 -9.08 -16.30
N LEU A 397 27.80 -8.05 -15.53
CA LEU A 397 27.21 -6.71 -15.52
C LEU A 397 28.13 -5.73 -16.23
N GLY A 398 27.57 -4.95 -17.15
CA GLY A 398 28.23 -3.80 -17.75
C GLY A 398 28.47 -2.64 -16.75
N ASP A 399 29.01 -1.55 -17.27
CA ASP A 399 29.17 -0.31 -16.50
C ASP A 399 27.82 0.27 -16.08
N THR A 400 27.82 1.08 -15.02
CA THR A 400 26.62 1.77 -14.57
C THR A 400 26.37 3.00 -15.45
N GLU A 401 25.21 3.05 -16.08
CA GLU A 401 24.71 4.21 -16.79
C GLU A 401 23.68 4.94 -15.92
N ARG A 402 23.71 6.28 -15.95
CA ARG A 402 22.80 7.13 -15.17
C ARG A 402 21.96 7.99 -16.10
N PHE A 403 20.65 7.98 -15.86
CA PHE A 403 19.67 8.78 -16.58
C PHE A 403 18.89 9.67 -15.61
N LEU A 404 18.50 10.85 -16.10
CA LEU A 404 17.76 11.85 -15.34
C LEU A 404 16.50 12.25 -16.11
N ASP A 405 15.40 12.43 -15.39
CA ASP A 405 14.13 12.95 -15.91
C ASP A 405 13.51 12.09 -17.04
N GLU A 406 13.79 10.79 -17.05
CA GLU A 406 13.12 9.88 -17.97
C GLU A 406 11.68 9.58 -17.53
N ALA A 407 10.82 9.31 -18.51
CA ALA A 407 9.43 8.97 -18.28
C ALA A 407 9.29 7.68 -17.45
N GLN A 408 8.68 7.79 -16.27
CA GLN A 408 8.49 6.68 -15.33
C GLN A 408 7.00 6.41 -15.09
N ILE A 409 6.26 6.04 -16.15
CA ILE A 409 4.81 5.84 -16.12
C ILE A 409 4.40 4.77 -15.12
N ALA A 410 5.20 3.74 -14.89
CA ALA A 410 4.94 2.72 -13.90
C ALA A 410 4.73 3.28 -12.49
N PHE A 411 5.33 4.44 -12.18
CA PHE A 411 5.18 5.11 -10.90
C PHE A 411 3.98 6.06 -10.81
N ALA A 412 3.11 6.11 -11.82
CA ALA A 412 1.92 6.96 -11.80
C ALA A 412 1.06 6.82 -10.53
N PRO A 413 0.77 5.60 -9.99
CA PRO A 413 0.04 5.47 -8.74
C PRO A 413 0.74 6.12 -7.54
N ILE A 414 2.06 6.10 -7.51
CA ILE A 414 2.87 6.70 -6.45
C ILE A 414 2.84 8.23 -6.54
N TYR A 415 2.97 8.80 -7.75
CA TYR A 415 2.80 10.24 -7.94
C TYR A 415 1.42 10.71 -7.52
N ALA A 416 0.36 9.96 -7.86
CA ALA A 416 -1.00 10.24 -7.42
C ALA A 416 -1.14 10.20 -5.89
N ALA A 417 -0.48 9.24 -5.21
CA ALA A 417 -0.45 9.15 -3.75
C ALA A 417 0.19 10.38 -3.08
N TRP A 418 1.14 11.02 -3.76
CA TRP A 418 1.74 12.30 -3.34
C TRP A 418 0.94 13.54 -3.75
N GLY A 419 -0.20 13.37 -4.43
CA GLY A 419 -0.95 14.48 -5.00
C GLY A 419 -0.27 15.15 -6.20
N ARG A 420 0.63 14.44 -6.88
CA ARG A 420 1.30 14.89 -8.11
C ARG A 420 0.63 14.29 -9.33
N GLU A 421 0.47 15.10 -10.36
CA GLU A 421 0.15 14.60 -11.70
C GLU A 421 1.43 14.16 -12.41
N ILE A 422 1.36 13.08 -13.18
CA ILE A 422 2.44 12.73 -14.09
C ILE A 422 2.51 13.78 -15.21
N PRO A 423 3.72 14.15 -15.68
CA PRO A 423 3.86 15.09 -16.78
C PRO A 423 3.06 14.61 -18.00
N ARG A 424 2.25 15.49 -18.59
CA ARG A 424 1.46 15.17 -19.80
C ARG A 424 2.34 14.66 -20.94
N ALA A 425 3.55 15.18 -21.06
CA ALA A 425 4.52 14.73 -22.06
C ALA A 425 4.82 13.23 -21.97
N TRP A 426 4.80 12.64 -20.77
CA TRP A 426 5.01 11.19 -20.59
C TRP A 426 3.82 10.38 -21.10
N ILE A 427 2.59 10.87 -20.86
CA ILE A 427 1.36 10.25 -21.36
C ILE A 427 1.26 10.40 -22.87
N GLU A 428 1.62 11.57 -23.41
CA GLU A 428 1.60 11.85 -24.84
C GLU A 428 2.64 11.04 -25.60
N ALA A 429 3.82 10.82 -25.03
CA ALA A 429 4.85 9.96 -25.62
C ALA A 429 4.32 8.54 -25.83
N THR A 430 3.65 7.94 -24.83
CA THR A 430 3.03 6.62 -24.97
C THR A 430 1.82 6.59 -25.91
N LYS A 431 1.09 7.71 -26.06
CA LYS A 431 -0.03 7.81 -27.01
C LYS A 431 0.44 8.04 -28.45
N ASN A 432 1.48 8.85 -28.64
CA ASN A 432 2.03 9.11 -29.97
C ASN A 432 2.75 7.89 -30.53
N GLU A 433 3.45 7.13 -29.68
CA GLU A 433 3.97 5.82 -30.04
C GLU A 433 2.85 4.86 -30.49
N ALA A 434 1.64 4.95 -29.91
CA ALA A 434 0.48 4.16 -30.32
C ALA A 434 -0.31 4.78 -31.49
N GLY A 435 -0.25 6.10 -31.69
CA GLY A 435 -1.03 6.86 -32.69
C GLY A 435 -0.41 6.89 -34.08
N ASP A 436 0.89 6.94 -34.18
CA ASP A 436 1.61 6.90 -35.48
C ASP A 436 1.46 5.53 -36.19
N ALA A 437 1.19 4.47 -35.43
CA ALA A 437 0.90 3.15 -35.99
C ALA A 437 -0.49 3.06 -36.65
N ALA A 438 -1.47 3.87 -36.19
CA ALA A 438 -2.82 3.85 -36.72
C ALA A 438 -3.00 4.73 -37.97
N SER A 439 -2.09 5.68 -38.21
CA SER A 439 -2.18 6.61 -39.36
C SER A 439 -1.45 6.12 -40.61
N GLY A 440 -0.69 5.03 -40.53
CA GLY A 440 0.07 4.47 -41.65
C GLY A 440 -0.74 3.61 -42.63
N ASP A 441 -1.92 3.14 -42.25
CA ASP A 441 -2.70 2.17 -43.07
C ASP A 441 -3.73 2.81 -44.02
N ASP A 442 -4.00 4.13 -43.91
CA ASP A 442 -5.00 4.80 -44.78
C ASP A 442 -4.42 5.47 -46.05
N ALA A 443 -3.12 5.32 -46.31
CA ALA A 443 -2.47 5.99 -47.48
C ALA A 443 -2.20 5.09 -48.68
N MET A 444 -2.66 3.84 -48.70
CA MET A 444 -2.46 2.91 -49.85
C MET A 444 -3.73 2.29 -50.39
N THR A 445 -4.75 3.10 -50.70
CA THR A 445 -5.82 2.63 -51.58
C THR A 445 -6.46 3.78 -52.35
N THR A 446 -5.68 4.39 -53.28
CA THR A 446 -6.22 5.01 -54.51
C THR A 446 -5.07 5.21 -55.51
N ALA A 447 -4.86 4.25 -56.37
CA ALA A 447 -4.35 4.41 -57.74
C ALA A 447 -4.72 3.17 -58.56
#